data_d6f97a55c34334351b51c4d1ba129781
#
_entry.id   d6f97a55c34334351b51c4d1ba129781
#
_cell.length_a   1.000
_cell.length_b   1.000
_cell.length_c   1.000
_cell.angle_alpha   90.00
_cell.angle_beta   90.00
_cell.angle_gamma   90.00
#
_symmetry.space_group_name_H-M   'P 1'
#
loop_
_entity.id
_entity.type
_entity.pdbx_description
1 polymer ?
#
loop_
_entity_poly.entity_id
_entity_poly.type
_entity_poly.pdbx_seq_one_letter_code
_entity_poly.pdbx_strand_id
1 'polypeptide(L)'
;MNKKRWALLVLAAILIFGYYKLFYKTYSEKAVAQNADCVVAIDVKRITNTLMWHFITTPSQWKKISFSSKKTEQVSWDDMVELPDYVLAFHTLNQPASVWNVLLSIKDKADFEKGLRQFQFEKINTNEYVNKANGLYLFVKDDKVLVATATAENKDHVLATADELFTKKTFMPVASLKKAIQAKSHLAVYLSPAEFLQQETIIAANFDKQKI
;
A
#
# COMPACT_ATOMS: atom_id res chain seq x y z
N MET A 1 -36.72 28.03 9.58
CA MET A 1 -35.88 27.77 8.39
C MET A 1 -36.61 26.78 7.47
N ASN A 2 -36.77 27.09 6.17
CA ASN A 2 -37.60 26.29 5.25
C ASN A 2 -37.03 24.88 5.04
N LYS A 3 -37.89 23.82 5.09
CA LYS A 3 -37.48 22.41 4.85
C LYS A 3 -36.62 22.22 3.59
N LYS A 4 -36.91 23.01 2.53
CA LYS A 4 -36.09 23.02 1.30
C LYS A 4 -34.64 23.49 1.50
N ARG A 5 -34.40 24.47 2.39
CA ARG A 5 -33.03 24.93 2.69
C ARG A 5 -32.25 23.88 3.49
N TRP A 6 -32.89 23.17 4.40
CA TRP A 6 -32.28 22.05 5.11
C TRP A 6 -31.89 20.91 4.16
N ALA A 7 -32.78 20.53 3.25
CA ALA A 7 -32.47 19.50 2.25
C ALA A 7 -31.28 19.86 1.37
N LEU A 8 -31.18 21.14 0.95
CA LEU A 8 -30.03 21.66 0.17
C LEU A 8 -28.73 21.61 0.97
N LEU A 9 -28.75 21.97 2.25
CA LEU A 9 -27.55 21.91 3.12
C LEU A 9 -27.08 20.46 3.32
N VAL A 10 -28.00 19.52 3.54
CA VAL A 10 -27.67 18.08 3.66
C VAL A 10 -27.09 17.55 2.37
N LEU A 11 -27.69 17.89 1.22
CA LEU A 11 -27.15 17.48 -0.08
C LEU A 11 -25.76 18.05 -0.33
N ALA A 12 -25.54 19.34 -0.03
CA ALA A 12 -24.21 19.95 -0.15
C ALA A 12 -23.18 19.28 0.78
N ALA A 13 -23.55 18.97 2.01
CA ALA A 13 -22.69 18.24 2.94
C ALA A 13 -22.32 16.85 2.43
N ILE A 14 -23.28 16.11 1.86
CA ILE A 14 -23.04 14.78 1.26
C ILE A 14 -22.07 14.90 0.06
N LEU A 15 -22.28 15.91 -0.79
CA LEU A 15 -21.41 16.14 -1.96
C LEU A 15 -19.99 16.53 -1.54
N ILE A 16 -19.84 17.42 -0.55
CA ILE A 16 -18.52 17.83 -0.01
C ILE A 16 -17.83 16.63 0.64
N PHE A 17 -18.55 15.85 1.45
CA PHE A 17 -18.00 14.66 2.09
C PHE A 17 -17.61 13.60 1.06
N GLY A 18 -18.46 13.36 0.06
CA GLY A 18 -18.16 12.45 -1.04
C GLY A 18 -16.95 12.91 -1.85
N TYR A 19 -16.88 14.20 -2.17
CA TYR A 19 -15.71 14.79 -2.84
C TYR A 19 -14.44 14.61 -2.00
N TYR A 20 -14.49 14.97 -0.71
CA TYR A 20 -13.35 14.80 0.18
C TYR A 20 -12.89 13.34 0.25
N LYS A 21 -13.81 12.41 0.47
CA LYS A 21 -13.50 10.97 0.57
C LYS A 21 -12.92 10.40 -0.73
N LEU A 22 -13.36 10.89 -1.90
CA LEU A 22 -12.88 10.41 -3.20
C LEU A 22 -11.53 11.02 -3.60
N PHE A 23 -11.27 12.29 -3.28
CA PHE A 23 -10.13 13.02 -3.82
C PHE A 23 -9.03 13.33 -2.80
N TYR A 24 -9.38 13.44 -1.51
CA TYR A 24 -8.36 13.63 -0.49
C TYR A 24 -7.62 12.31 -0.24
N LYS A 25 -6.30 12.35 -0.33
CA LYS A 25 -5.44 11.18 -0.18
C LYS A 25 -4.46 11.41 0.95
N THR A 26 -4.29 10.38 1.75
CA THR A 26 -3.32 10.33 2.83
C THR A 26 -2.19 9.38 2.48
N TYR A 27 -1.01 9.67 2.96
CA TYR A 27 0.13 8.76 2.90
C TYR A 27 0.92 8.85 4.20
N SER A 28 1.61 7.78 4.54
CA SER A 28 2.47 7.77 5.71
C SER A 28 3.85 8.33 5.34
N GLU A 29 4.22 9.45 5.98
CA GLU A 29 5.56 10.04 5.84
C GLU A 29 6.65 9.14 6.45
N LYS A 30 6.25 8.16 7.27
CA LYS A 30 7.12 7.23 7.98
C LYS A 30 7.01 5.80 7.44
N ALA A 31 6.83 5.65 6.13
CA ALA A 31 6.62 4.34 5.52
C ALA A 31 7.86 3.81 4.77
N VAL A 32 8.85 4.64 4.51
CA VAL A 32 10.03 4.31 3.70
C VAL A 32 11.30 4.57 4.48
N ALA A 33 12.22 3.61 4.48
CA ALA A 33 13.53 3.75 5.14
C ALA A 33 14.37 4.85 4.48
N GLN A 34 15.21 5.52 5.25
CA GLN A 34 16.03 6.65 4.78
C GLN A 34 17.00 6.25 3.68
N ASN A 35 17.55 5.04 3.75
CA ASN A 35 18.51 4.48 2.80
C ASN A 35 17.85 3.84 1.58
N ALA A 36 16.57 4.08 1.33
CA ALA A 36 15.91 3.61 0.13
C ALA A 36 16.49 4.29 -1.11
N ASP A 37 16.89 3.49 -2.09
CA ASP A 37 17.42 3.93 -3.37
C ASP A 37 16.35 3.93 -4.48
N CYS A 38 15.32 3.10 -4.29
CA CYS A 38 14.17 3.06 -5.19
C CYS A 38 12.87 2.99 -4.37
N VAL A 39 11.88 3.81 -4.77
CA VAL A 39 10.54 3.78 -4.18
C VAL A 39 9.49 3.73 -5.28
N VAL A 40 8.63 2.74 -5.21
CA VAL A 40 7.46 2.61 -6.10
C VAL A 40 6.22 3.04 -5.33
N ALA A 41 5.67 4.18 -5.70
CA ALA A 41 4.41 4.68 -5.15
C ALA A 41 3.24 4.19 -6.01
N ILE A 42 2.37 3.39 -5.44
CA ILE A 42 1.16 2.84 -6.08
C ILE A 42 -0.04 3.59 -5.53
N ASP A 43 -0.74 4.35 -6.38
CA ASP A 43 -1.96 5.07 -6.01
C ASP A 43 -3.15 4.12 -6.01
N VAL A 44 -3.36 3.41 -4.91
CA VAL A 44 -4.42 2.41 -4.74
C VAL A 44 -5.79 3.05 -4.95
N LYS A 45 -6.00 4.24 -4.38
CA LYS A 45 -7.27 4.96 -4.48
C LYS A 45 -7.60 5.36 -5.91
N ARG A 46 -6.60 5.81 -6.67
CA ARG A 46 -6.79 6.13 -8.10
C ARG A 46 -7.11 4.89 -8.91
N ILE A 47 -6.37 3.79 -8.69
CA ILE A 47 -6.61 2.51 -9.36
C ILE A 47 -8.04 2.04 -9.06
N THR A 48 -8.42 2.01 -7.79
CA THR A 48 -9.77 1.60 -7.36
C THR A 48 -10.85 2.48 -7.98
N ASN A 49 -10.68 3.80 -7.98
CA ASN A 49 -11.64 4.73 -8.58
C ASN A 49 -11.73 4.53 -10.11
N THR A 50 -10.61 4.27 -10.77
CA THR A 50 -10.60 4.02 -12.23
C THR A 50 -11.34 2.72 -12.56
N LEU A 51 -11.09 1.65 -11.81
CA LEU A 51 -11.77 0.37 -11.98
C LEU A 51 -13.26 0.47 -11.66
N MET A 52 -13.61 1.14 -10.56
CA MET A 52 -15.01 1.35 -10.16
C MET A 52 -15.76 2.15 -11.20
N TRP A 53 -15.16 3.22 -11.74
CA TRP A 53 -15.78 4.02 -12.81
C TRP A 53 -16.00 3.20 -14.07
N HIS A 54 -15.01 2.41 -14.48
CA HIS A 54 -15.15 1.51 -15.61
C HIS A 54 -16.27 0.49 -15.39
N PHE A 55 -16.36 -0.10 -14.22
CA PHE A 55 -17.44 -1.02 -13.85
C PHE A 55 -18.82 -0.36 -13.94
N ILE A 56 -19.00 0.84 -13.38
CA ILE A 56 -20.28 1.57 -13.42
C ILE A 56 -20.68 1.90 -14.86
N THR A 57 -19.73 2.27 -15.72
CA THR A 57 -20.00 2.69 -17.11
C THR A 57 -20.16 1.52 -18.08
N THR A 58 -19.89 0.27 -17.64
CA THR A 58 -19.98 -0.93 -18.50
C THR A 58 -20.97 -1.96 -17.93
N PRO A 59 -22.32 -1.73 -18.03
CA PRO A 59 -23.34 -2.59 -17.44
C PRO A 59 -23.31 -4.04 -17.90
N SER A 60 -22.73 -4.32 -19.07
CA SER A 60 -22.58 -5.67 -19.61
C SER A 60 -21.71 -6.58 -18.74
N GLN A 61 -20.82 -6.01 -17.94
CA GLN A 61 -19.96 -6.75 -17.02
C GLN A 61 -20.66 -7.10 -15.69
N TRP A 62 -21.75 -6.42 -15.33
CA TRP A 62 -22.48 -6.67 -14.08
C TRP A 62 -23.05 -8.08 -14.00
N LYS A 63 -23.44 -8.65 -15.14
CA LYS A 63 -23.98 -10.03 -15.23
C LYS A 63 -22.91 -11.11 -14.97
N LYS A 64 -21.63 -10.77 -15.08
CA LYS A 64 -20.53 -11.72 -14.85
C LYS A 64 -20.08 -11.78 -13.38
N ILE A 65 -20.50 -10.80 -12.57
CA ILE A 65 -20.15 -10.76 -11.16
C ILE A 65 -21.25 -11.49 -10.40
N SER A 66 -21.00 -12.74 -10.12
CA SER A 66 -21.76 -13.49 -9.13
C SER A 66 -21.40 -12.94 -7.76
N PHE A 67 -22.28 -12.13 -7.18
CA PHE A 67 -22.19 -11.79 -5.76
C PHE A 67 -22.49 -13.07 -4.96
N SER A 68 -21.54 -13.98 -4.92
CA SER A 68 -21.62 -15.13 -4.04
C SER A 68 -21.49 -14.60 -2.61
N SER A 69 -22.62 -14.38 -1.99
CA SER A 69 -22.72 -14.00 -0.57
C SER A 69 -22.43 -15.16 0.39
N LYS A 70 -21.70 -16.17 -0.03
CA LYS A 70 -21.08 -17.09 0.90
C LYS A 70 -20.03 -16.30 1.65
N LYS A 71 -20.39 -15.82 2.85
CA LYS A 71 -19.41 -15.50 3.90
C LYS A 71 -18.57 -16.76 4.13
N THR A 72 -17.54 -16.92 3.34
CA THR A 72 -16.46 -17.82 3.69
C THR A 72 -15.85 -17.21 4.95
N GLU A 73 -15.60 -18.00 5.97
CA GLU A 73 -14.86 -17.59 7.18
C GLU A 73 -13.39 -17.21 6.88
N GLN A 74 -13.09 -16.92 5.61
CA GLN A 74 -11.77 -16.56 5.12
C GLN A 74 -11.54 -15.08 5.36
N VAL A 75 -10.43 -14.79 6.03
CA VAL A 75 -9.94 -13.43 6.25
C VAL A 75 -9.31 -12.93 4.95
N SER A 76 -9.67 -11.72 4.55
CA SER A 76 -9.04 -11.06 3.41
C SER A 76 -7.89 -10.15 3.87
N TRP A 77 -7.04 -9.69 2.95
CA TRP A 77 -5.93 -8.79 3.30
C TRP A 77 -6.40 -7.46 3.88
N ASP A 78 -7.53 -6.94 3.41
CA ASP A 78 -8.14 -5.69 3.89
C ASP A 78 -8.79 -5.82 5.28
N ASP A 79 -9.01 -7.04 5.77
CA ASP A 79 -9.38 -7.29 7.18
C ASP A 79 -8.15 -7.26 8.08
N MET A 80 -7.00 -7.72 7.59
CA MET A 80 -5.75 -7.86 8.34
C MET A 80 -4.98 -6.55 8.48
N VAL A 81 -4.88 -5.79 7.37
CA VAL A 81 -4.05 -4.57 7.30
C VAL A 81 -4.85 -3.39 6.76
N GLU A 82 -4.49 -2.20 7.21
CA GLU A 82 -5.01 -0.98 6.63
C GLU A 82 -4.36 -0.74 5.27
N LEU A 83 -5.17 -0.77 4.20
CA LEU A 83 -4.69 -0.39 2.87
C LEU A 83 -4.66 1.14 2.77
N PRO A 84 -3.47 1.76 2.70
CA PRO A 84 -3.35 3.20 2.57
C PRO A 84 -3.77 3.65 1.16
N ASP A 85 -4.07 4.94 1.00
CA ASP A 85 -4.36 5.52 -0.32
C ASP A 85 -3.16 5.37 -1.28
N TYR A 86 -1.92 5.34 -0.73
CA TYR A 86 -0.68 5.04 -1.44
C TYR A 86 0.05 3.88 -0.77
N VAL A 87 0.28 2.80 -1.49
CA VAL A 87 1.24 1.76 -1.10
C VAL A 87 2.62 2.17 -1.59
N LEU A 88 3.58 2.23 -0.67
CA LEU A 88 4.96 2.59 -0.96
C LEU A 88 5.83 1.34 -0.82
N ALA A 89 6.13 0.71 -1.97
CA ALA A 89 7.10 -0.38 -2.02
C ALA A 89 8.49 0.23 -2.26
N PHE A 90 9.49 -0.21 -1.49
CA PHE A 90 10.83 0.35 -1.59
C PHE A 90 11.92 -0.73 -1.54
N HIS A 91 13.01 -0.43 -2.23
CA HIS A 91 14.26 -1.15 -2.16
C HIS A 91 15.27 -0.29 -1.41
N THR A 92 16.23 -0.90 -0.72
CA THR A 92 17.28 -0.17 -0.01
C THR A 92 18.66 -0.51 -0.54
N LEU A 93 19.58 0.45 -0.47
CA LEU A 93 20.99 0.23 -0.77
C LEU A 93 21.49 -0.98 0.03
N ASN A 94 22.32 -1.79 -0.59
CA ASN A 94 22.91 -3.01 0.00
C ASN A 94 21.96 -4.21 0.12
N GLN A 95 20.77 -4.15 -0.45
CA GLN A 95 19.90 -5.32 -0.59
C GLN A 95 20.03 -5.94 -1.99
N PRO A 96 19.80 -7.27 -2.14
CA PRO A 96 19.60 -7.86 -3.47
C PRO A 96 18.40 -7.23 -4.18
N ALA A 97 18.49 -7.03 -5.49
CA ALA A 97 17.42 -6.41 -6.29
C ALA A 97 16.05 -7.13 -6.20
N SER A 98 16.03 -8.38 -5.74
CA SER A 98 14.82 -9.15 -5.49
C SER A 98 14.11 -8.81 -4.18
N VAL A 99 14.76 -8.07 -3.26
CA VAL A 99 14.21 -7.73 -1.95
C VAL A 99 13.52 -6.38 -2.01
N TRP A 100 12.20 -6.41 -1.93
CA TRP A 100 11.35 -5.23 -1.86
C TRP A 100 10.59 -5.21 -0.54
N ASN A 101 10.39 -4.03 0.00
CA ASN A 101 9.80 -3.83 1.31
C ASN A 101 8.55 -2.95 1.22
N VAL A 102 7.53 -3.27 2.02
CA VAL A 102 6.32 -2.45 2.20
C VAL A 102 6.00 -2.40 3.69
N LEU A 103 5.82 -1.21 4.24
CA LEU A 103 5.37 -1.04 5.63
C LEU A 103 3.88 -0.76 5.65
N LEU A 104 3.13 -1.59 6.38
CA LEU A 104 1.67 -1.48 6.53
C LEU A 104 1.30 -1.39 8.03
N SER A 105 0.12 -0.84 8.32
CA SER A 105 -0.49 -0.89 9.66
C SER A 105 -1.39 -2.11 9.77
N ILE A 106 -1.34 -2.80 10.92
CA ILE A 106 -2.25 -3.89 11.25
C ILE A 106 -3.58 -3.27 11.67
N LYS A 107 -4.66 -3.68 11.02
CA LYS A 107 -6.01 -3.18 11.30
C LYS A 107 -6.65 -3.87 12.49
N ASP A 108 -6.57 -5.19 12.50
CA ASP A 108 -7.04 -6.04 13.57
C ASP A 108 -6.05 -7.16 13.86
N LYS A 109 -5.61 -7.32 15.09
CA LYS A 109 -4.60 -8.33 15.47
C LYS A 109 -5.13 -9.76 15.38
N ALA A 110 -6.39 -9.98 15.72
CA ALA A 110 -6.99 -11.32 15.69
C ALA A 110 -7.17 -11.79 14.24
N ASP A 111 -7.69 -10.92 13.38
CA ASP A 111 -7.81 -11.21 11.95
C ASP A 111 -6.43 -11.35 11.29
N PHE A 112 -5.44 -10.54 11.71
CA PHE A 112 -4.07 -10.68 11.23
C PHE A 112 -3.49 -12.06 11.58
N GLU A 113 -3.59 -12.51 12.84
CA GLU A 113 -3.11 -13.84 13.25
C GLU A 113 -3.86 -14.99 12.57
N LYS A 114 -5.19 -14.85 12.37
CA LYS A 114 -6.00 -15.81 11.63
C LYS A 114 -5.56 -15.88 10.17
N GLY A 115 -5.34 -14.71 9.54
CA GLY A 115 -4.87 -14.61 8.17
C GLY A 115 -3.46 -15.19 7.99
N LEU A 116 -2.53 -14.97 8.92
CA LEU A 116 -1.19 -15.57 8.86
C LEU A 116 -1.28 -17.10 8.73
N ARG A 117 -2.15 -17.74 9.50
CA ARG A 117 -2.38 -19.20 9.42
C ARG A 117 -3.02 -19.59 8.10
N GLN A 118 -4.05 -18.84 7.67
CA GLN A 118 -4.75 -19.09 6.41
C GLN A 118 -3.83 -18.99 5.18
N PHE A 119 -2.95 -17.98 5.18
CA PHE A 119 -1.97 -17.76 4.11
C PHE A 119 -0.67 -18.54 4.29
N GLN A 120 -0.65 -19.52 5.19
CA GLN A 120 0.48 -20.44 5.40
C GLN A 120 1.79 -19.75 5.77
N PHE A 121 1.71 -18.71 6.60
CA PHE A 121 2.89 -18.12 7.21
C PHE A 121 3.35 -18.96 8.40
N GLU A 122 4.60 -19.38 8.37
CA GLU A 122 5.27 -20.06 9.47
C GLU A 122 5.92 -19.04 10.39
N LYS A 123 5.70 -19.17 11.70
CA LYS A 123 6.35 -18.32 12.69
C LYS A 123 7.78 -18.82 12.92
N ILE A 124 8.77 -17.94 12.72
CA ILE A 124 10.19 -18.24 12.95
C ILE A 124 10.61 -17.78 14.36
N ASN A 125 10.23 -16.56 14.73
CA ASN A 125 10.53 -15.92 16.00
C ASN A 125 9.29 -15.18 16.52
N THR A 126 9.42 -14.48 17.64
CA THR A 126 8.32 -13.74 18.26
C THR A 126 7.65 -12.77 17.28
N ASN A 127 8.42 -12.10 16.44
CA ASN A 127 7.98 -11.04 15.54
C ASN A 127 8.19 -11.36 14.05
N GLU A 128 8.60 -12.58 13.72
CA GLU A 128 9.04 -12.96 12.39
C GLU A 128 8.22 -14.11 11.83
N TYR A 129 7.76 -13.95 10.60
CA TYR A 129 6.97 -14.96 9.88
C TYR A 129 7.47 -15.10 8.45
N VAL A 130 7.40 -16.29 7.89
CA VAL A 130 7.80 -16.57 6.51
C VAL A 130 6.73 -17.39 5.79
N ASN A 131 6.47 -17.02 4.53
CA ASN A 131 5.76 -17.85 3.58
C ASN A 131 6.75 -18.29 2.50
N LYS A 132 7.28 -19.51 2.64
CA LYS A 132 8.29 -20.07 1.73
C LYS A 132 7.77 -20.26 0.30
N ALA A 133 6.49 -20.58 0.15
CA ALA A 133 5.88 -20.83 -1.16
C ALA A 133 5.84 -19.55 -2.01
N ASN A 134 5.62 -18.40 -1.37
CA ASN A 134 5.49 -17.11 -2.05
C ASN A 134 6.74 -16.23 -1.92
N GLY A 135 7.79 -16.67 -1.22
CA GLY A 135 8.99 -15.87 -0.97
C GLY A 135 8.69 -14.58 -0.20
N LEU A 136 7.79 -14.64 0.80
CA LEU A 136 7.41 -13.50 1.62
C LEU A 136 7.94 -13.65 3.05
N TYR A 137 8.47 -12.57 3.56
CA TYR A 137 8.94 -12.44 4.93
C TYR A 137 8.20 -11.29 5.62
N LEU A 138 7.75 -11.50 6.85
CA LEU A 138 7.08 -10.48 7.65
C LEU A 138 7.84 -10.24 8.94
N PHE A 139 8.03 -8.96 9.25
CA PHE A 139 8.48 -8.53 10.57
C PHE A 139 7.40 -7.66 11.20
N VAL A 140 6.89 -8.10 12.38
CA VAL A 140 5.77 -7.45 13.08
C VAL A 140 6.31 -6.73 14.30
N LYS A 141 5.94 -5.47 14.47
CA LYS A 141 6.22 -4.71 15.70
C LYS A 141 5.07 -3.76 16.00
N ASP A 142 4.53 -3.88 17.21
CA ASP A 142 3.39 -3.10 17.72
C ASP A 142 2.13 -3.28 16.84
N ASP A 143 1.73 -2.25 16.12
CA ASP A 143 0.59 -2.19 15.18
C ASP A 143 1.04 -2.18 13.72
N LYS A 144 2.31 -2.51 13.44
CA LYS A 144 2.87 -2.44 12.09
C LYS A 144 3.50 -3.75 11.65
N VAL A 145 3.44 -3.98 10.35
CA VAL A 145 4.09 -5.10 9.69
C VAL A 145 4.92 -4.61 8.51
N LEU A 146 6.20 -4.98 8.52
CA LEU A 146 7.09 -4.88 7.36
C LEU A 146 6.92 -6.16 6.54
N VAL A 147 6.41 -6.04 5.33
CA VAL A 147 6.29 -7.12 4.35
C VAL A 147 7.45 -7.02 3.40
N ALA A 148 8.20 -8.09 3.21
CA ALA A 148 9.31 -8.11 2.28
C ALA A 148 9.23 -9.32 1.32
N THR A 149 9.66 -9.11 0.07
CA THR A 149 9.95 -10.21 -0.85
C THR A 149 11.33 -10.73 -0.50
N ALA A 150 11.42 -11.77 0.34
CA ALA A 150 12.69 -12.29 0.80
C ALA A 150 12.60 -13.80 1.06
N THR A 151 13.71 -14.48 0.82
CA THR A 151 13.92 -15.86 1.22
C THR A 151 14.62 -15.91 2.58
N ALA A 152 14.74 -17.11 3.15
CA ALA A 152 15.47 -17.30 4.40
C ALA A 152 16.96 -16.82 4.32
N GLU A 153 17.54 -16.83 3.12
CA GLU A 153 18.93 -16.38 2.88
C GLU A 153 19.06 -14.85 2.95
N ASN A 154 17.98 -14.13 2.62
CA ASN A 154 17.97 -12.67 2.58
C ASN A 154 17.35 -12.02 3.82
N LYS A 155 17.01 -12.80 4.85
CA LYS A 155 16.33 -12.30 6.06
C LYS A 155 17.10 -11.19 6.77
N ASP A 156 18.43 -11.25 6.80
CA ASP A 156 19.26 -10.28 7.51
C ASP A 156 19.12 -8.86 6.91
N HIS A 157 18.90 -8.76 5.60
CA HIS A 157 18.59 -7.48 4.95
C HIS A 157 17.24 -6.92 5.41
N VAL A 158 16.23 -7.80 5.56
CA VAL A 158 14.91 -7.38 6.05
C VAL A 158 14.99 -6.94 7.51
N LEU A 159 15.76 -7.66 8.34
CA LEU A 159 15.98 -7.29 9.74
C LEU A 159 16.71 -5.96 9.88
N ALA A 160 17.71 -5.70 9.03
CA ALA A 160 18.39 -4.41 8.99
C ALA A 160 17.42 -3.26 8.64
N THR A 161 16.55 -3.47 7.66
CA THR A 161 15.50 -2.50 7.30
C THR A 161 14.47 -2.33 8.43
N ALA A 162 14.09 -3.41 9.09
CA ALA A 162 13.20 -3.36 10.26
C ALA A 162 13.84 -2.56 11.42
N ASP A 163 15.14 -2.73 11.65
CA ASP A 163 15.85 -1.94 12.66
C ASP A 163 15.85 -0.44 12.34
N GLU A 164 16.08 -0.07 11.09
CA GLU A 164 16.00 1.33 10.67
C GLU A 164 14.61 1.93 10.90
N LEU A 165 13.56 1.23 10.50
CA LEU A 165 12.19 1.74 10.58
C LEU A 165 11.64 1.74 12.03
N PHE A 166 11.92 0.70 12.80
CA PHE A 166 11.28 0.51 14.10
C PHE A 166 12.13 0.93 15.28
N THR A 167 13.46 0.81 15.19
CA THR A 167 14.37 1.12 16.29
C THR A 167 14.99 2.49 16.11
N LYS A 168 15.70 2.71 15.01
CA LYS A 168 16.36 3.98 14.71
C LYS A 168 15.37 5.07 14.28
N LYS A 169 14.21 4.67 13.72
CA LYS A 169 13.17 5.56 13.21
C LYS A 169 13.69 6.55 12.18
N THR A 170 14.55 6.07 11.28
CA THR A 170 15.16 6.84 10.20
C THR A 170 14.35 6.65 8.93
N PHE A 171 13.74 7.74 8.44
CA PHE A 171 12.83 7.72 7.31
C PHE A 171 13.32 8.59 6.18
N MET A 172 12.92 8.24 4.95
CA MET A 172 13.18 9.05 3.76
C MET A 172 12.61 10.47 3.94
N PRO A 173 13.32 11.52 3.47
CA PRO A 173 12.82 12.88 3.53
C PRO A 173 11.45 13.04 2.84
N VAL A 174 10.52 13.70 3.52
CA VAL A 174 9.15 13.93 3.03
C VAL A 174 9.14 14.62 1.67
N ALA A 175 10.10 15.51 1.41
CA ALA A 175 10.21 16.22 0.14
C ALA A 175 10.40 15.27 -1.05
N SER A 176 11.20 14.22 -0.90
CA SER A 176 11.44 13.21 -1.94
C SER A 176 10.20 12.35 -2.18
N LEU A 177 9.53 11.90 -1.11
CA LEU A 177 8.27 11.16 -1.22
C LEU A 177 7.16 12.01 -1.88
N LYS A 178 7.05 13.29 -1.52
CA LYS A 178 6.08 14.21 -2.13
C LYS A 178 6.24 14.31 -3.64
N LYS A 179 7.46 14.35 -4.16
CA LYS A 179 7.71 14.40 -5.61
C LYS A 179 7.10 13.17 -6.32
N ALA A 180 7.29 11.97 -5.79
CA ALA A 180 6.71 10.75 -6.37
C ALA A 180 5.17 10.75 -6.32
N ILE A 181 4.59 11.13 -5.18
CA ILE A 181 3.14 11.14 -4.96
C ILE A 181 2.46 12.24 -5.79
N GLN A 182 3.10 13.40 -5.95
CA GLN A 182 2.59 14.55 -6.73
C GLN A 182 2.59 14.31 -8.24
N ALA A 183 3.24 13.25 -8.74
CA ALA A 183 3.21 12.88 -10.16
C ALA A 183 1.79 12.60 -10.70
N LYS A 184 0.78 12.50 -9.83
CA LYS A 184 -0.65 12.28 -10.17
C LYS A 184 -0.86 11.11 -11.15
N SER A 185 -0.05 10.07 -11.01
CA SER A 185 -0.07 8.85 -11.81
C SER A 185 -0.63 7.67 -11.02
N HIS A 186 -0.98 6.58 -11.69
CA HIS A 186 -1.37 5.34 -11.03
C HIS A 186 -0.18 4.68 -10.35
N LEU A 187 0.99 4.83 -10.95
CA LEU A 187 2.25 4.31 -10.46
C LEU A 187 3.33 5.35 -10.70
N ALA A 188 4.13 5.65 -9.69
CA ALA A 188 5.32 6.49 -9.81
C ALA A 188 6.52 5.78 -9.20
N VAL A 189 7.64 5.81 -9.88
CA VAL A 189 8.92 5.28 -9.41
C VAL A 189 9.84 6.45 -9.12
N TYR A 190 10.29 6.56 -7.90
CA TYR A 190 11.34 7.47 -7.48
C TYR A 190 12.66 6.71 -7.40
N LEU A 191 13.70 7.27 -7.99
CA LEU A 191 15.06 6.77 -7.91
C LEU A 191 15.92 7.81 -7.21
N SER A 192 16.59 7.39 -6.15
CA SER A 192 17.57 8.22 -5.43
C SER A 192 18.80 8.46 -6.32
N PRO A 193 19.52 9.57 -6.16
CA PRO A 193 20.79 9.78 -6.81
C PRO A 193 21.76 8.63 -6.52
N ALA A 194 22.26 8.01 -7.57
CA ALA A 194 23.26 6.96 -7.51
C ALA A 194 24.45 7.37 -8.40
N GLU A 195 25.54 6.58 -8.40
CA GLU A 195 26.75 6.90 -9.17
C GLU A 195 26.50 7.19 -10.65
N PHE A 196 25.45 6.56 -11.23
CA PHE A 196 25.04 6.74 -12.63
C PHE A 196 23.87 7.72 -12.82
N LEU A 197 23.15 8.08 -11.75
CA LEU A 197 22.08 9.08 -11.77
C LEU A 197 22.53 10.30 -10.94
N GLN A 198 22.94 11.35 -11.63
CA GLN A 198 23.45 12.57 -10.97
C GLN A 198 22.37 13.34 -10.20
N GLN A 199 21.10 13.02 -10.41
CA GLN A 199 19.97 13.67 -9.74
C GLN A 199 18.80 12.71 -9.55
N GLU A 200 17.91 13.07 -8.61
CA GLU A 200 16.67 12.33 -8.37
C GLU A 200 15.85 12.21 -9.67
N THR A 201 15.38 11.00 -9.95
CA THR A 201 14.59 10.72 -11.16
C THR A 201 13.22 10.19 -10.78
N ILE A 202 12.17 10.68 -11.45
CA ILE A 202 10.81 10.19 -11.28
C ILE A 202 10.30 9.69 -12.62
N ILE A 203 9.83 8.44 -12.63
CA ILE A 203 9.16 7.81 -13.76
C ILE A 203 7.70 7.59 -13.36
N ALA A 204 6.76 8.10 -14.15
CA ALA A 204 5.34 8.00 -13.85
C ALA A 204 4.59 7.25 -14.96
N ALA A 205 3.71 6.32 -14.56
CA ALA A 205 2.89 5.55 -15.48
C ALA A 205 1.40 5.70 -15.16
N ASN A 206 0.59 5.88 -16.20
CA ASN A 206 -0.86 5.87 -16.10
C ASN A 206 -1.44 4.70 -16.90
N PHE A 207 -2.40 4.01 -16.31
CA PHE A 207 -3.15 3.00 -17.05
C PHE A 207 -4.13 3.70 -17.99
N ASP A 208 -4.00 3.44 -19.28
CA ASP A 208 -4.88 4.02 -20.29
C ASP A 208 -6.27 3.36 -20.20
N LYS A 209 -7.32 4.20 -20.17
CA LYS A 209 -8.71 3.76 -20.05
C LYS A 209 -9.20 2.97 -21.28
N GLN A 210 -8.46 2.97 -22.38
CA GLN A 210 -8.90 2.40 -23.66
C GLN A 210 -8.37 0.99 -23.94
N LYS A 211 -7.51 0.43 -23.08
CA LYS A 211 -6.80 -0.84 -23.35
C LYS A 211 -6.96 -1.92 -22.26
N ILE A 212 -7.98 -1.80 -21.41
CA ILE A 212 -8.31 -2.83 -20.43
C ILE A 212 -9.58 -3.57 -20.83
#